data_440bea30ebd41bf317ec1fb708ec5fa8
#
_entry.id   440bea30ebd41bf317ec1fb708ec5fa8
#
_cell.length_a   1.000
_cell.length_b   1.000
_cell.length_c   1.000
_cell.angle_alpha   90.00
_cell.angle_beta   90.00
_cell.angle_gamma   90.00
#
_symmetry.space_group_name_H-M   'P 1'
#
loop_
_entity.id
_entity.type
_entity.pdbx_description
1 polymer ?
#
loop_
_entity_poly.entity_id
_entity_poly.type
_entity_poly.pdbx_seq_one_letter_code
_entity_poly.pdbx_strand_id
1 'polypeptide(L)' 'MKAKVGDFLVVKGTTVEQHDQRGVITEVRSADGSPPYVVRWLANDHIATVYPGPDALVVTPAEQEATDARHRAQ' A
#
# COMPACT_ATOMS: atom_id res chain seq x y z
N MET A 1 4.56 -12.05 -3.27
CA MET A 1 4.57 -10.58 -3.17
C MET A 1 5.79 -10.14 -2.39
N LYS A 2 6.49 -9.17 -2.89
CA LYS A 2 7.69 -8.63 -2.23
C LYS A 2 7.59 -7.12 -2.16
N ALA A 3 8.02 -6.54 -1.04
CA ALA A 3 7.94 -5.10 -0.82
C ALA A 3 9.12 -4.62 0.00
N LYS A 4 9.30 -3.30 0.01
CA LYS A 4 10.35 -2.62 0.77
C LYS A 4 9.73 -1.55 1.64
N VAL A 5 10.45 -1.17 2.69
CA VAL A 5 10.07 -0.01 3.49
C VAL A 5 10.00 1.22 2.58
N GLY A 6 8.90 1.96 2.69
CA GLY A 6 8.64 3.13 1.85
C GLY A 6 7.73 2.85 0.67
N ASP A 7 7.50 1.59 0.31
CA ASP A 7 6.52 1.25 -0.72
C ASP A 7 5.11 1.46 -0.18
N PHE A 8 4.16 1.63 -1.09
CA PHE A 8 2.76 1.76 -0.74
C PHE A 8 2.04 0.44 -0.90
N LEU A 9 1.18 0.12 0.05
CA LEU A 9 0.29 -1.02 -0.04
C LEU A 9 -1.12 -0.49 -0.33
N VAL A 10 -1.71 -0.95 -1.43
CA VAL A 10 -3.06 -0.56 -1.83
C VAL A 10 -3.95 -1.78 -1.72
N VAL A 11 -5.01 -1.67 -0.92
CA VAL A 11 -6.01 -2.73 -0.76
C VAL A 11 -7.28 -2.27 -1.45
N LYS A 12 -7.72 -3.03 -2.44
CA LYS A 12 -8.90 -2.70 -3.22
C LYS A 12 -10.16 -2.90 -2.40
N GLY A 13 -11.11 -1.97 -2.55
CA GLY A 13 -12.42 -2.12 -1.97
C GLY A 13 -13.21 -3.23 -2.66
N THR A 14 -14.03 -3.95 -1.90
CA THR A 14 -14.79 -5.09 -2.43
C THR A 14 -16.22 -4.72 -2.83
N THR A 15 -16.67 -3.51 -2.48
CA THR A 15 -18.01 -3.02 -2.83
C THR A 15 -17.92 -1.58 -3.33
N VAL A 16 -18.98 -1.10 -3.95
CA VAL A 16 -19.02 0.29 -4.43
C VAL A 16 -18.95 1.32 -3.29
N GLU A 17 -19.30 0.92 -2.08
CA GLU A 17 -19.25 1.81 -0.91
C GLU A 17 -17.88 1.79 -0.22
N GLN A 18 -17.05 0.80 -0.51
CA GLN A 18 -15.72 0.70 0.06
C GLN A 18 -14.69 1.28 -0.90
N HIS A 19 -13.99 2.30 -0.43
CA HIS A 19 -12.90 2.89 -1.18
C HIS A 19 -11.64 2.07 -1.00
N ASP A 20 -10.74 2.16 -1.97
CA ASP A 20 -9.42 1.55 -1.85
C ASP A 20 -8.71 2.16 -0.64
N GLN A 21 -8.04 1.31 0.13
CA GLN A 21 -7.23 1.74 1.26
C GLN A 21 -5.78 1.76 0.84
N ARG A 22 -5.07 2.81 1.26
CA ARG A 22 -3.66 2.98 0.94
C ARG A 22 -2.86 3.22 2.20
N GLY A 23 -1.73 2.55 2.32
CA GLY A 23 -0.83 2.72 3.44
C GLY A 23 0.62 2.69 3.02
N VAL A 24 1.49 3.23 3.87
CA VAL A 24 2.94 3.19 3.67
C VAL A 24 3.52 2.03 4.46
N ILE A 25 4.31 1.22 3.79
CA ILE A 25 5.00 0.12 4.47
C ILE A 25 6.14 0.71 5.29
N THR A 26 6.04 0.58 6.61
CA THR A 26 7.03 1.13 7.54
C THR A 26 8.03 0.08 8.00
N GLU A 27 7.69 -1.20 7.88
CA GLU A 27 8.58 -2.28 8.26
C GLU A 27 8.26 -3.53 7.45
N VAL A 28 9.29 -4.23 7.02
CA VAL A 28 9.19 -5.54 6.36
C VAL A 28 9.92 -6.52 7.26
N ARG A 29 9.19 -7.48 7.82
CA ARG A 29 9.74 -8.40 8.81
C ARG A 29 10.54 -9.54 8.22
N SER A 30 10.34 -9.82 6.93
CA SER A 30 11.07 -10.87 6.23
C SER A 30 12.29 -10.30 5.54
N ALA A 31 13.36 -11.07 5.49
CA ALA A 31 14.59 -10.65 4.82
C ALA A 31 14.42 -10.57 3.29
N ASP A 32 13.48 -11.33 2.75
CA ASP A 32 13.25 -11.41 1.29
C ASP A 32 12.11 -10.51 0.79
N GLY A 33 11.54 -9.69 1.66
CA GLY A 33 10.45 -8.80 1.28
C GLY A 33 9.07 -9.44 1.30
N SER A 34 8.94 -10.64 1.87
CA SER A 34 7.65 -11.33 1.98
C SER A 34 6.80 -10.79 3.12
N PRO A 35 5.44 -10.94 3.05
CA PRO A 35 4.58 -10.56 4.17
C PRO A 35 4.90 -11.37 5.43
N PRO A 36 4.49 -10.89 6.62
CA PRO A 36 3.63 -9.72 6.84
C PRO A 36 4.39 -8.40 6.77
N TYR A 37 3.63 -7.32 6.54
CA TYR A 37 4.16 -5.96 6.51
C TYR A 37 3.55 -5.13 7.63
N VAL A 38 4.35 -4.22 8.18
CA VAL A 38 3.82 -3.20 9.07
C VAL A 38 3.50 -1.98 8.21
N VAL A 39 2.25 -1.57 8.24
CA VAL A 39 1.72 -0.53 7.35
C VAL A 39 1.10 0.58 8.18
N ARG A 40 1.39 1.82 7.81
CA ARG A 40 0.70 2.99 8.35
C ARG A 40 -0.34 3.44 7.34
N TRP A 41 -1.61 3.28 7.70
CA TRP A 41 -2.72 3.67 6.83
C TRP A 41 -2.83 5.18 6.72
N LEU A 42 -2.90 5.69 5.50
CA LEU A 42 -2.89 7.14 5.26
C LEU A 42 -4.18 7.83 5.70
N ALA A 43 -5.29 7.10 5.72
CA ALA A 43 -6.58 7.69 6.06
C ALA A 43 -6.67 8.12 7.52
N ASN A 44 -6.02 7.40 8.43
CA ASN A 44 -6.15 7.62 9.86
C ASN A 44 -4.86 7.49 10.64
N ASP A 45 -3.72 7.33 9.95
CA ASP A 45 -2.40 7.14 10.55
C ASP A 45 -2.28 5.92 11.48
N HIS A 46 -3.19 4.97 11.38
CA HIS A 46 -3.11 3.73 12.15
C HIS A 46 -2.00 2.84 11.63
N ILE A 47 -1.26 2.25 12.57
CA ILE A 47 -0.21 1.29 12.25
C ILE A 47 -0.75 -0.10 12.54
N ALA A 48 -0.62 -1.00 11.57
CA ALA A 48 -1.11 -2.37 11.69
C ALA A 48 -0.20 -3.34 10.97
N THR A 49 -0.15 -4.58 11.45
CA THR A 49 0.51 -5.67 10.75
C THR A 49 -0.49 -6.28 9.76
N VAL A 50 -0.12 -6.33 8.50
CA VAL A 50 -1.03 -6.72 7.41
C VAL A 50 -0.48 -7.93 6.67
N TYR A 51 -1.35 -8.90 6.43
CA TYR A 51 -1.09 -10.02 5.53
C TYR A 51 -1.85 -9.74 4.23
N PRO A 52 -1.18 -9.21 3.19
CA PRO A 52 -1.89 -8.83 1.97
C PRO A 52 -2.52 -10.04 1.29
N GLY A 53 -3.77 -9.90 0.93
CA GLY A 53 -4.48 -10.91 0.17
C GLY A 53 -4.43 -10.64 -1.33
N PRO A 54 -5.23 -11.36 -2.13
CA PRO A 54 -5.22 -11.20 -3.58
C PRO A 54 -5.72 -9.83 -4.06
N ASP A 55 -6.42 -9.09 -3.19
CA ASP A 55 -6.91 -7.75 -3.52
C ASP A 55 -5.91 -6.63 -3.21
N ALA A 56 -4.73 -6.98 -2.74
CA ALA A 56 -3.71 -6.01 -2.36
C ALA A 56 -2.63 -5.90 -3.43
N LEU A 57 -2.14 -4.67 -3.63
CA LEU A 57 -1.08 -4.38 -4.57
C LEU A 57 0.01 -3.58 -3.87
N VAL A 58 1.26 -3.84 -4.26
CA VAL A 58 2.39 -3.02 -3.82
C VAL A 58 2.74 -2.05 -4.94
N VAL A 59 2.78 -0.76 -4.59
CA VAL A 59 3.09 0.31 -5.54
C VAL A 59 4.32 1.04 -5.02
N THR A 60 5.30 1.23 -5.90
CA THR A 60 6.51 1.97 -5.52
C THR A 60 6.21 3.47 -5.42
N PRO A 61 7.02 4.23 -4.64
CA PRO A 61 6.84 5.68 -4.58
C PRO A 61 6.90 6.35 -5.95
N ALA A 62 7.76 5.87 -6.84
CA ALA A 62 7.86 6.42 -8.19
C ALA A 62 6.58 6.19 -9.00
N GLU A 63 5.97 5.01 -8.87
CA GLU A 63 4.70 4.70 -9.54
C GLU A 63 3.55 5.54 -8.99
N GLN A 64 3.53 5.73 -7.68
CA GLN A 64 2.51 6.55 -7.03
C GLN A 64 2.62 8.00 -7.48
N GLU A 65 3.82 8.53 -7.56
CA GLU A 65 4.09 9.89 -8.01
C GLU A 65 3.66 10.10 -9.47
N ALA A 66 3.95 9.14 -10.33
CA ALA A 66 3.54 9.19 -11.74
C ALA A 66 2.01 9.20 -11.87
N THR A 67 1.32 8.43 -11.06
CA THR A 67 -0.15 8.40 -11.05
C THR A 67 -0.72 9.73 -10.61
N ASP A 68 -0.16 10.33 -9.55
CA ASP A 68 -0.60 11.62 -9.04
C ASP A 68 -0.35 12.73 -10.07
N ALA A 69 0.77 12.69 -10.75
CA ALA A 69 1.10 13.66 -11.79
C ALA A 69 0.10 13.58 -12.97
N ARG A 70 -0.29 12.36 -13.35
CA ARG A 70 -1.30 12.18 -14.40
C ARG A 70 -2.66 12.74 -13.99
N HIS A 71 -3.06 12.53 -12.75
CA HIS A 71 -4.33 13.05 -12.25
C HIS A 71 -4.34 14.58 -12.21
N ARG A 72 -3.20 15.18 -11.88
CA ARG A 72 -3.07 16.64 -11.85
C ARG A 72 -3.08 17.27 -13.24
N ALA A 73 -2.63 16.54 -14.24
CA ALA A 73 -2.56 17.04 -15.61
C ALA A 73 -3.93 17.08 -16.30
N GLN A 74 -4.91 16.48 -15.71
CA GLN A 74 -6.29 16.50 -16.20
C GLN A 74 -7.10 17.59 -15.47
#